data_79614af7bbcafdd6806f467288c98674
#
_entry.id   79614af7bbcafdd6806f467288c98674
#
_cell.length_a   1.000
_cell.length_b   1.000
_cell.length_c   1.000
_cell.angle_alpha   90.00
_cell.angle_beta   90.00
_cell.angle_gamma   90.00
#
_symmetry.space_group_name_H-M   'P 1'
#
loop_
_entity.id
_entity.type
_entity.pdbx_description
1 polymer ?
#
loop_
_entity_poly.entity_id
_entity_poly.type
_entity_poly.pdbx_seq_one_letter_code
_entity_poly.pdbx_strand_id
1 'polypeptide(L)' 'MQLQSLFQPVTVAEITSQTWCSRCITGSDRHRLMLALLGGWLSQEELSAIDRLLHAVRRGWLKVVD' A
#
# COMPACT_ATOMS: atom_id res chain seq x y z
N MET A 1 18.78 -14.76 -8.69
CA MET A 1 18.12 -14.30 -9.88
C MET A 1 16.87 -13.54 -9.55
N GLN A 2 16.72 -12.39 -10.11
CA GLN A 2 15.69 -11.47 -9.69
C GLN A 2 14.66 -11.14 -10.76
N LEU A 3 14.53 -12.03 -11.74
CA LEU A 3 13.53 -11.81 -12.78
C LEU A 3 12.12 -11.72 -12.21
N GLN A 4 11.87 -12.47 -11.16
CA GLN A 4 10.55 -12.45 -10.54
C GLN A 4 10.20 -11.08 -10.00
N SER A 5 11.17 -10.38 -9.43
CA SER A 5 10.89 -9.08 -8.85
C SER A 5 10.56 -8.04 -9.89
N LEU A 6 10.94 -8.28 -11.15
CA LEU A 6 10.60 -7.37 -12.23
C LEU A 6 9.13 -7.48 -12.63
N PHE A 7 8.56 -8.67 -12.48
CA PHE A 7 7.20 -8.92 -12.92
C PHE A 7 6.21 -9.04 -11.78
N GLN A 8 6.73 -9.21 -10.57
CA GLN A 8 5.87 -9.28 -9.40
C GLN A 8 5.45 -7.91 -8.97
N PRO A 9 4.16 -7.69 -8.77
CA PRO A 9 3.72 -6.43 -8.22
C PRO A 9 4.19 -6.31 -6.77
N VAL A 10 4.40 -5.08 -6.34
CA VAL A 10 4.73 -4.82 -4.95
C VAL A 10 3.54 -5.26 -4.11
N THR A 11 3.79 -6.04 -3.09
CA THR A 11 2.70 -6.55 -2.25
C THR A 11 2.16 -5.46 -1.35
N VAL A 12 0.93 -5.64 -0.91
CA VAL A 12 0.31 -4.71 0.02
C VAL A 12 1.12 -4.63 1.30
N ALA A 13 1.66 -5.76 1.77
CA ALA A 13 2.47 -5.77 2.98
C ALA A 13 3.69 -4.89 2.84
N GLU A 14 4.34 -4.93 1.68
CA GLU A 14 5.51 -4.09 1.45
C GLU A 14 5.16 -2.61 1.42
N ILE A 15 4.07 -2.27 0.75
CA ILE A 15 3.63 -0.88 0.69
C ILE A 15 3.30 -0.37 2.09
N THR A 16 2.57 -1.15 2.87
CA THR A 16 2.20 -0.72 4.21
C THR A 16 3.42 -0.58 5.10
N SER A 17 4.36 -1.51 5.03
CA SER A 17 5.60 -1.43 5.82
C SER A 17 6.38 -0.17 5.50
N GLN A 18 6.58 0.09 4.22
CA GLN A 18 7.34 1.25 3.78
C GLN A 18 6.66 2.54 4.20
N THR A 19 5.35 2.58 4.06
CA THR A 19 4.59 3.77 4.41
C THR A 19 4.68 4.08 5.89
N TRP A 20 4.56 3.06 6.74
CA TRP A 20 4.68 3.27 8.17
C TRP A 20 6.09 3.67 8.58
N CYS A 21 7.10 3.16 7.91
CA CYS A 21 8.48 3.53 8.18
C CYS A 21 8.78 4.98 7.82
N SER A 22 8.34 5.39 6.65
CA SER A 22 8.63 6.73 6.16
C SER A 22 7.60 7.76 6.60
N ARG A 23 6.44 7.31 7.06
CA ARG A 23 5.31 8.16 7.43
C ARG A 23 4.77 8.95 6.25
N CYS A 24 5.02 8.44 5.04
CA CYS A 24 4.58 9.08 3.80
C CYS A 24 4.00 8.04 2.87
N ILE A 25 3.03 8.45 2.07
CA ILE A 25 2.48 7.59 1.03
C ILE A 25 2.50 8.37 -0.28
N THR A 26 3.00 7.73 -1.33
CA THR A 26 3.10 8.37 -2.64
C THR A 26 1.82 8.13 -3.44
N GLY A 27 1.66 8.92 -4.50
CA GLY A 27 0.56 8.71 -5.43
C GLY A 27 0.62 7.34 -6.08
N SER A 28 1.84 6.87 -6.37
CA SER A 28 2.03 5.53 -6.92
C SER A 28 1.56 4.46 -5.95
N ASP A 29 1.91 4.60 -4.68
CA ASP A 29 1.49 3.64 -3.66
C ASP A 29 -0.02 3.60 -3.54
N ARG A 30 -0.66 4.77 -3.52
CA ARG A 30 -2.11 4.85 -3.46
C ARG A 30 -2.75 4.17 -4.65
N HIS A 31 -2.18 4.39 -5.82
CA HIS A 31 -2.70 3.79 -7.05
C HIS A 31 -2.62 2.26 -6.98
N ARG A 32 -1.48 1.75 -6.50
CA ARG A 32 -1.29 0.31 -6.37
C ARG A 32 -2.27 -0.30 -5.37
N LEU A 33 -2.49 0.38 -4.26
CA LEU A 33 -3.46 -0.08 -3.28
C LEU A 33 -4.87 -0.09 -3.85
N MET A 34 -5.21 0.93 -4.61
CA MET A 34 -6.52 0.99 -5.24
C MET A 34 -6.71 -0.13 -6.25
N LEU A 35 -5.70 -0.40 -7.07
CA LEU A 35 -5.76 -1.49 -8.03
C LEU A 35 -5.93 -2.83 -7.31
N ALA A 36 -5.25 -3.00 -6.20
CA ALA A 36 -5.38 -4.24 -5.43
C ALA A 36 -6.79 -4.39 -4.87
N LEU A 37 -7.37 -3.30 -4.39
CA LEU A 37 -8.74 -3.34 -3.88
C LEU A 37 -9.74 -3.69 -4.98
N LEU A 38 -9.55 -3.10 -6.16
CA LEU A 38 -10.44 -3.37 -7.29
C LEU A 38 -10.29 -4.77 -7.81
N GLY A 39 -9.09 -5.36 -7.66
CA GLY A 39 -8.84 -6.72 -8.11
C GLY A 39 -9.57 -7.78 -7.31
N GLY A 40 -9.85 -7.51 -6.06
CA GLY A 40 -10.65 -8.40 -5.24
C GLY A 40 -9.94 -9.66 -4.75
N TRP A 41 -8.63 -9.70 -4.83
CA TRP A 41 -7.88 -10.88 -4.40
C TRP A 41 -7.19 -10.72 -3.05
N LEU A 42 -7.52 -9.65 -2.32
CA LEU A 42 -6.86 -9.38 -1.06
C LEU A 42 -7.41 -10.25 0.06
N SER A 43 -6.52 -10.66 0.95
CA SER A 43 -6.94 -11.37 2.15
C SER A 43 -7.55 -10.37 3.14
N GLN A 44 -8.20 -10.92 4.17
CA GLN A 44 -8.80 -10.09 5.19
C GLN A 44 -7.75 -9.24 5.90
N GLU A 45 -6.59 -9.80 6.12
CA GLU A 45 -5.49 -9.07 6.77
C GLU A 45 -5.01 -7.91 5.92
N GLU A 46 -4.92 -8.14 4.62
CA GLU A 46 -4.49 -7.10 3.70
C GLU A 46 -5.52 -5.98 3.62
N LEU A 47 -6.79 -6.33 3.60
CA LEU A 47 -7.85 -5.33 3.61
C LEU A 47 -7.80 -4.48 4.87
N SER A 48 -7.56 -5.12 6.01
CA SER A 48 -7.44 -4.41 7.28
C SER A 48 -6.25 -3.48 7.29
N ALA A 49 -5.13 -3.92 6.71
CA ALA A 49 -3.92 -3.11 6.65
C ALA A 49 -4.16 -1.86 5.79
N ILE A 50 -4.82 -2.03 4.66
CA ILE A 50 -5.14 -0.90 3.79
C ILE A 50 -6.08 0.07 4.50
N ASP A 51 -7.07 -0.47 5.19
CA ASP A 51 -8.02 0.35 5.91
C ASP A 51 -7.33 1.22 6.96
N ARG A 52 -6.37 0.65 7.69
CA ARG A 52 -5.59 1.40 8.67
C ARG A 52 -4.78 2.49 8.02
N LEU A 53 -4.19 2.20 6.87
CA LEU A 53 -3.41 3.20 6.14
C LEU A 53 -4.27 4.37 5.72
N LEU A 54 -5.42 4.08 5.13
CA LEU A 54 -6.33 5.13 4.69
C LEU A 54 -6.83 5.94 5.85
N HIS A 55 -7.09 5.28 6.98
CA HIS A 55 -7.51 5.97 8.18
C HIS A 55 -6.42 6.93 8.67
N ALA A 56 -5.17 6.46 8.67
CA ALA A 56 -4.04 7.27 9.10
C ALA A 56 -3.85 8.48 8.19
N VAL A 57 -4.02 8.30 6.89
CA VAL A 57 -3.93 9.41 5.95
C VAL A 57 -5.02 10.43 6.24
N ARG A 58 -6.22 9.97 6.48
CA ARG A 58 -7.36 10.82 6.75
C ARG A 58 -7.17 11.62 8.05
N ARG A 59 -6.53 11.01 9.02
CA ARG A 59 -6.26 11.65 10.30
C ARG A 59 -5.03 12.57 10.26
N GLY A 60 -4.29 12.54 9.18
CA GLY A 60 -3.10 13.35 9.05
C GLY A 60 -1.86 12.74 9.70
N TRP A 61 -1.92 11.48 10.08
CA TRP A 61 -0.76 10.78 10.65
C TRP A 61 0.27 10.42 9.60
N LEU A 62 -0.16 10.30 8.35
CA LEU A 62 0.70 10.03 7.22
C LEU A 62 0.55 11.14 6.21
N LYS A 63 1.66 11.54 5.61
CA LYS A 63 1.65 12.56 4.57
C LYS A 63 1.47 11.94 3.20
N VAL A 64 0.68 12.59 2.37
CA VAL A 64 0.55 12.20 0.98
C VAL A 64 1.55 13.03 0.19
N VAL A 65 2.47 12.36 -0.48
CA VAL A 65 3.50 13.03 -1.28
C VAL A 65 3.47 12.43 -2.68
N ASP A 66 3.98 13.18 -3.63
CA ASP A 66 4.03 12.68 -5.01
C ASP A 66 5.42 12.24 -5.40
#